data_cf96fd16bd32d1660c54b7d5bacfd695
#
_entry.id   cf96fd16bd32d1660c54b7d5bacfd695
#
_cell.length_a   1.000
_cell.length_b   1.000
_cell.length_c   1.000
_cell.angle_alpha   90.00
_cell.angle_beta   90.00
_cell.angle_gamma   90.00
#
_symmetry.space_group_name_H-M   'P 1'
#
loop_
_entity.id
_entity.type
_entity.pdbx_description
1 polymer ?
#
loop_
_entity_poly.entity_id
_entity_poly.type
_entity_poly.pdbx_seq_one_letter_code
_entity_poly.pdbx_strand_id
1 'polypeptide(L)'
;MASIDTGGGDSHKKGPGVKKAKKLSTRVDMTPMVDLGFLLITFFIFTATMSSPVGMDLNMPKDTNKDEEQTKAKQSGALTVMLGKDNNVYYYEGELAPDGSNFKQTTFKGIRDEIIRKRKEVIAAYTGNAACEEKAREKGKDPRKSCEDEDFIVVIKPTANATYKNTVDILDEMTINNVRRFAMVKIADTEKELVEATEGK
;
A
#
# COMPACT_ATOMS: atom_id res chain seq x y z
N MET A 1 32.12 -17.53 -27.07
CA MET A 1 33.59 -17.43 -26.91
C MET A 1 34.09 -16.36 -27.85
N ALA A 2 34.43 -15.21 -27.35
CA ALA A 2 35.02 -14.13 -28.14
C ALA A 2 36.54 -14.17 -27.95
N SER A 3 37.29 -14.57 -28.96
CA SER A 3 38.74 -14.55 -28.98
C SER A 3 39.22 -13.33 -29.77
N ILE A 4 39.98 -12.47 -29.11
CA ILE A 4 40.66 -11.35 -29.78
C ILE A 4 42.03 -11.88 -30.23
N ASP A 5 42.20 -12.04 -31.56
CA ASP A 5 43.45 -12.43 -32.21
C ASP A 5 44.18 -11.13 -32.62
N THR A 6 45.29 -10.82 -31.96
CA THR A 6 46.16 -9.73 -32.37
C THR A 6 47.31 -10.35 -33.22
N GLY A 7 46.97 -10.65 -34.49
CA GLY A 7 47.90 -11.02 -35.50
C GLY A 7 48.60 -9.79 -36.09
N GLY A 8 49.79 -9.48 -35.59
CA GLY A 8 50.72 -8.55 -36.24
C GLY A 8 51.78 -9.32 -37.00
N GLY A 9 51.59 -9.43 -38.33
CA GLY A 9 52.63 -9.94 -39.21
C GLY A 9 53.69 -8.86 -39.43
N ASP A 10 54.92 -9.17 -39.13
CA ASP A 10 56.03 -8.38 -39.67
C ASP A 10 57.13 -9.32 -40.21
N SER A 11 57.33 -9.22 -41.50
CA SER A 11 58.30 -9.94 -42.29
C SER A 11 59.58 -9.14 -42.32
N HIS A 12 60.62 -9.54 -41.56
CA HIS A 12 61.99 -9.06 -41.77
C HIS A 12 63.04 -10.19 -41.77
N LYS A 13 63.94 -9.97 -42.66
CA LYS A 13 65.00 -10.84 -43.14
C LYS A 13 65.88 -11.52 -42.05
N LYS A 14 66.27 -12.76 -42.37
CA LYS A 14 67.18 -13.61 -41.61
C LYS A 14 68.59 -13.02 -41.43
N GLY A 15 68.98 -12.86 -40.14
CA GLY A 15 70.34 -12.80 -39.67
C GLY A 15 70.68 -14.08 -38.85
N PRO A 16 71.90 -14.59 -38.86
CA PRO A 16 72.22 -15.87 -38.20
C PRO A 16 72.29 -15.65 -36.66
N GLY A 17 71.50 -16.43 -35.93
CA GLY A 17 71.93 -16.78 -34.57
C GLY A 17 71.02 -16.34 -33.42
N VAL A 18 69.80 -15.78 -33.63
CA VAL A 18 68.93 -15.52 -32.52
C VAL A 18 67.73 -16.47 -32.47
N LYS A 19 67.70 -17.34 -31.45
CA LYS A 19 66.54 -18.19 -31.19
C LYS A 19 65.34 -17.27 -30.89
N LYS A 20 64.39 -17.18 -31.83
CA LYS A 20 63.17 -16.48 -31.62
C LYS A 20 62.44 -17.14 -30.45
N ALA A 21 62.29 -16.39 -29.36
CA ALA A 21 61.39 -16.76 -28.29
C ALA A 21 59.96 -16.94 -28.86
N LYS A 22 59.37 -18.12 -28.67
CA LYS A 22 58.00 -18.40 -29.02
C LYS A 22 57.11 -17.39 -28.26
N LYS A 23 56.52 -16.46 -28.98
CA LYS A 23 55.46 -15.62 -28.38
C LYS A 23 54.34 -16.54 -27.95
N LEU A 24 54.20 -16.74 -26.66
CA LEU A 24 53.04 -17.40 -26.09
C LEU A 24 51.87 -16.46 -26.35
N SER A 25 50.94 -16.91 -27.20
CA SER A 25 49.64 -16.23 -27.34
C SER A 25 48.94 -16.37 -26.02
N THR A 26 48.91 -15.33 -25.23
CA THR A 26 48.09 -15.23 -24.04
C THR A 26 46.63 -15.07 -24.49
N ARG A 27 45.97 -16.20 -24.63
CA ARG A 27 44.49 -16.15 -24.74
C ARG A 27 43.96 -15.69 -23.39
N VAL A 28 43.49 -14.47 -23.32
CA VAL A 28 42.77 -13.97 -22.15
C VAL A 28 41.38 -14.60 -22.19
N ASP A 29 41.12 -15.47 -21.22
CA ASP A 29 39.79 -16.05 -21.06
C ASP A 29 38.87 -14.93 -20.50
N MET A 30 37.88 -14.52 -21.31
CA MET A 30 36.94 -13.45 -20.95
C MET A 30 35.79 -13.95 -20.08
N THR A 31 35.70 -15.26 -19.85
CA THR A 31 34.60 -15.87 -19.05
C THR A 31 34.53 -15.29 -17.63
N PRO A 32 35.62 -15.12 -16.88
CA PRO A 32 35.54 -14.55 -15.53
C PRO A 32 35.09 -13.08 -15.51
N MET A 33 35.41 -12.31 -16.55
CA MET A 33 35.02 -10.92 -16.65
C MET A 33 33.49 -10.77 -16.92
N VAL A 34 32.97 -11.66 -17.77
CA VAL A 34 31.52 -11.68 -18.06
C VAL A 34 30.72 -12.13 -16.84
N ASP A 35 31.22 -13.14 -16.11
CA ASP A 35 30.59 -13.64 -14.90
C ASP A 35 30.55 -12.57 -13.80
N LEU A 36 31.66 -11.85 -13.60
CA LEU A 36 31.73 -10.75 -12.65
C LEU A 36 30.76 -9.61 -13.03
N GLY A 37 30.65 -9.28 -14.32
CA GLY A 37 29.67 -8.31 -14.82
C GLY A 37 28.24 -8.77 -14.59
N PHE A 38 27.95 -10.05 -14.84
CA PHE A 38 26.62 -10.62 -14.61
C PHE A 38 26.23 -10.60 -13.12
N LEU A 39 27.14 -11.02 -12.24
CA LEU A 39 26.94 -10.96 -10.80
C LEU A 39 26.68 -9.52 -10.30
N LEU A 40 27.43 -8.56 -10.83
CA LEU A 40 27.25 -7.16 -10.50
C LEU A 40 25.86 -6.66 -10.91
N ILE A 41 25.43 -6.96 -12.14
CA ILE A 41 24.11 -6.54 -12.65
C ILE A 41 22.99 -7.22 -11.83
N THR A 42 23.08 -8.51 -11.57
CA THR A 42 22.05 -9.22 -10.78
C THR A 42 21.98 -8.69 -9.35
N PHE A 43 23.12 -8.37 -8.74
CA PHE A 43 23.18 -7.76 -7.42
C PHE A 43 22.47 -6.38 -7.41
N PHE A 44 22.75 -5.51 -8.38
CA PHE A 44 22.11 -4.21 -8.45
C PHE A 44 20.62 -4.30 -8.73
N ILE A 45 20.18 -5.19 -9.61
CA ILE A 45 18.75 -5.41 -9.87
C ILE A 45 18.06 -5.88 -8.58
N PHE A 46 18.66 -6.86 -7.88
CA PHE A 46 18.11 -7.39 -6.64
C PHE A 46 18.02 -6.31 -5.55
N THR A 47 19.08 -5.54 -5.33
CA THR A 47 19.08 -4.46 -4.33
C THR A 47 18.11 -3.33 -4.69
N ALA A 48 17.98 -2.97 -5.97
CA ALA A 48 17.06 -1.95 -6.43
C ALA A 48 15.59 -2.38 -6.24
N THR A 49 15.25 -3.65 -6.49
CA THR A 49 13.90 -4.17 -6.29
C THR A 49 13.52 -4.27 -4.81
N MET A 50 14.46 -4.59 -3.93
CA MET A 50 14.22 -4.60 -2.48
C MET A 50 14.13 -3.19 -1.87
N SER A 51 14.69 -2.18 -2.50
CA SER A 51 14.68 -0.80 -2.04
C SER A 51 13.44 0.00 -2.48
N SER A 52 12.52 -0.62 -3.24
CA SER A 52 11.28 0.06 -3.64
C SER A 52 10.42 0.26 -2.39
N PRO A 53 10.19 1.50 -1.93
CA PRO A 53 9.25 1.74 -0.85
C PRO A 53 7.87 1.30 -1.34
N VAL A 54 7.25 0.37 -0.63
CA VAL A 54 5.85 0.02 -0.85
C VAL A 54 5.03 1.21 -0.36
N GLY A 55 4.69 2.11 -1.27
CA GLY A 55 3.75 3.18 -1.00
C GLY A 55 2.37 2.58 -0.78
N MET A 56 1.72 2.97 0.31
CA MET A 56 0.33 2.62 0.55
C MET A 56 -0.54 3.55 -0.31
N ASP A 57 -1.39 2.99 -1.17
CA ASP A 57 -2.33 3.77 -1.98
C ASP A 57 -3.44 4.31 -1.07
N LEU A 58 -3.33 5.57 -0.67
CA LEU A 58 -4.38 6.28 0.06
C LEU A 58 -5.43 6.79 -0.93
N ASN A 59 -6.56 6.13 -0.97
CA ASN A 59 -7.70 6.55 -1.79
C ASN A 59 -8.50 7.62 -1.02
N MET A 60 -8.00 8.86 -1.05
CA MET A 60 -8.73 9.99 -0.45
C MET A 60 -9.92 10.38 -1.34
N PRO A 61 -11.14 10.46 -0.80
CA PRO A 61 -12.26 11.03 -1.53
C PRO A 61 -11.99 12.49 -1.85
N LYS A 62 -12.28 12.91 -3.09
CA LYS A 62 -12.21 14.32 -3.48
C LYS A 62 -13.30 15.10 -2.76
N ASP A 63 -12.93 16.22 -2.17
CA ASP A 63 -13.89 17.20 -1.65
C ASP A 63 -14.76 17.73 -2.80
N THR A 64 -15.95 17.20 -2.94
CA THR A 64 -16.95 17.69 -3.90
C THR A 64 -18.05 18.39 -3.14
N ASN A 65 -18.15 19.71 -3.34
CA ASN A 65 -19.14 20.59 -2.73
C ASN A 65 -20.61 20.39 -3.25
N LYS A 66 -20.95 19.19 -3.73
CA LYS A 66 -22.28 18.87 -4.26
C LYS A 66 -22.76 17.62 -3.57
N ASP A 67 -23.41 17.76 -2.40
CA ASP A 67 -23.74 16.47 -1.80
C ASP A 67 -24.71 16.40 -0.63
N GLU A 68 -25.83 17.07 -0.69
CA GLU A 68 -26.84 16.85 0.34
C GLU A 68 -27.65 15.55 0.17
N GLU A 69 -27.77 15.01 -1.04
CA GLU A 69 -28.56 13.79 -1.29
C GLU A 69 -27.75 12.48 -1.26
N GLN A 70 -26.46 12.51 -1.58
CA GLN A 70 -25.60 11.33 -1.50
C GLN A 70 -25.15 11.00 -0.07
N THR A 71 -25.24 11.96 0.84
CA THR A 71 -24.71 11.84 2.20
C THR A 71 -25.50 10.85 3.06
N LYS A 72 -26.83 10.84 2.93
CA LYS A 72 -27.70 10.02 3.81
C LYS A 72 -27.62 8.51 3.56
N ALA A 73 -27.54 8.07 2.32
CA ALA A 73 -27.44 6.65 1.98
C ALA A 73 -26.08 6.04 2.35
N LYS A 74 -25.03 6.87 2.39
CA LYS A 74 -23.67 6.44 2.76
C LYS A 74 -23.42 6.46 4.27
N GLN A 75 -24.24 7.15 5.04
CA GLN A 75 -24.08 7.26 6.50
C GLN A 75 -24.26 5.93 7.21
N SER A 76 -25.20 5.08 6.80
CA SER A 76 -25.44 3.76 7.42
C SER A 76 -24.27 2.80 7.24
N GLY A 77 -23.48 2.95 6.17
CA GLY A 77 -22.29 2.15 5.90
C GLY A 77 -20.98 2.75 6.43
N ALA A 78 -21.03 3.93 7.04
CA ALA A 78 -19.85 4.62 7.54
C ALA A 78 -19.45 4.10 8.93
N LEU A 79 -18.15 3.83 9.10
CA LEU A 79 -17.51 3.54 10.37
C LEU A 79 -16.42 4.59 10.62
N THR A 80 -16.59 5.42 11.63
CA THR A 80 -15.56 6.38 12.03
C THR A 80 -14.70 5.80 13.13
N VAL A 81 -13.39 5.83 12.92
CA VAL A 81 -12.37 5.31 13.84
C VAL A 81 -11.45 6.45 14.25
N MET A 82 -11.35 6.70 15.54
CA MET A 82 -10.47 7.73 16.10
C MET A 82 -9.34 7.07 16.88
N LEU A 83 -8.13 7.58 16.69
CA LEU A 83 -6.94 7.08 17.34
C LEU A 83 -6.59 8.00 18.50
N GLY A 84 -6.62 7.45 19.71
CA GLY A 84 -6.34 8.16 20.94
C GLY A 84 -4.92 7.90 21.45
N LYS A 85 -4.69 8.29 22.71
CA LYS A 85 -3.49 8.05 23.47
C LYS A 85 -3.38 6.58 23.90
N ASP A 86 -2.17 6.09 24.15
CA ASP A 86 -1.89 4.77 24.75
C ASP A 86 -2.49 3.58 24.00
N ASN A 87 -2.55 3.67 22.67
CA ASN A 87 -3.14 2.67 21.77
C ASN A 87 -4.65 2.45 21.98
N ASN A 88 -5.36 3.42 22.54
CA ASN A 88 -6.81 3.39 22.60
C ASN A 88 -7.40 3.75 21.24
N VAL A 89 -8.42 3.03 20.85
CA VAL A 89 -9.18 3.25 19.62
C VAL A 89 -10.62 3.52 20.01
N TYR A 90 -11.17 4.58 19.44
CA TYR A 90 -12.56 4.94 19.63
C TYR A 90 -13.28 4.83 18.29
N TYR A 91 -14.53 4.45 18.31
CA TYR A 91 -15.30 4.34 17.07
C TYR A 91 -16.78 4.60 17.29
N TYR A 92 -17.42 4.99 16.22
CA TYR A 92 -18.88 5.05 16.13
C TYR A 92 -19.33 4.73 14.70
N GLU A 93 -20.59 4.34 14.58
CA GLU A 93 -21.22 4.01 13.29
C GLU A 93 -22.13 5.13 12.85
N GLY A 94 -22.07 5.47 11.56
CA GLY A 94 -22.90 6.53 10.98
C GLY A 94 -22.52 7.92 11.46
N GLU A 95 -23.48 8.66 11.98
CA GLU A 95 -23.27 9.98 12.61
C GLU A 95 -23.07 9.82 14.12
N LEU A 96 -22.26 10.70 14.67
CA LEU A 96 -22.09 10.77 16.12
C LEU A 96 -23.39 11.26 16.76
N ALA A 97 -23.94 10.48 17.67
CA ALA A 97 -25.10 10.88 18.43
C ALA A 97 -24.77 12.09 19.30
N PRO A 98 -25.68 13.10 19.41
CA PRO A 98 -25.44 14.30 20.21
C PRO A 98 -25.15 14.02 21.69
N ASP A 99 -25.70 12.93 22.21
CA ASP A 99 -25.47 12.42 23.56
C ASP A 99 -24.26 11.51 23.72
N GLY A 100 -23.54 11.24 22.63
CA GLY A 100 -22.37 10.33 22.61
C GLY A 100 -22.71 8.85 22.85
N SER A 101 -23.99 8.46 22.78
CA SER A 101 -24.42 7.08 23.11
C SER A 101 -23.86 6.00 22.21
N ASN A 102 -23.53 6.35 20.95
CA ASN A 102 -22.93 5.43 19.99
C ASN A 102 -21.38 5.45 19.97
N PHE A 103 -20.76 6.29 20.80
CA PHE A 103 -19.31 6.37 20.94
C PHE A 103 -18.80 5.21 21.80
N LYS A 104 -17.90 4.41 21.25
CA LYS A 104 -17.38 3.20 21.89
C LYS A 104 -15.87 3.23 21.90
N GLN A 105 -15.29 2.66 22.95
CA GLN A 105 -13.86 2.46 23.09
C GLN A 105 -13.50 1.00 22.83
N THR A 106 -12.37 0.77 22.16
CA THR A 106 -11.82 -0.56 21.88
C THR A 106 -10.30 -0.52 21.77
N THR A 107 -9.72 -1.63 21.42
CA THR A 107 -8.28 -1.78 21.13
C THR A 107 -8.06 -2.06 19.66
N PHE A 108 -6.80 -2.02 19.17
CA PHE A 108 -6.47 -2.39 17.79
C PHE A 108 -6.92 -3.82 17.41
N LYS A 109 -6.96 -4.75 18.36
CA LYS A 109 -7.51 -6.09 18.10
C LYS A 109 -9.04 -6.06 17.97
N GLY A 110 -9.70 -5.34 18.86
CA GLY A 110 -11.17 -5.27 18.85
C GLY A 110 -11.72 -4.49 17.66
N ILE A 111 -11.03 -3.46 17.18
CA ILE A 111 -11.49 -2.70 16.01
C ILE A 111 -11.50 -3.56 14.73
N ARG A 112 -10.60 -4.54 14.60
CA ARG A 112 -10.62 -5.50 13.50
C ARG A 112 -11.94 -6.25 13.42
N ASP A 113 -12.41 -6.76 14.55
CA ASP A 113 -13.67 -7.51 14.61
C ASP A 113 -14.87 -6.62 14.25
N GLU A 114 -14.85 -5.35 14.68
CA GLU A 114 -15.88 -4.37 14.35
C GLU A 114 -15.88 -4.00 12.86
N ILE A 115 -14.72 -3.82 12.25
CA ILE A 115 -14.57 -3.58 10.81
C ILE A 115 -15.15 -4.76 10.02
N ILE A 116 -14.79 -5.99 10.39
CA ILE A 116 -15.30 -7.21 9.74
C ILE A 116 -16.80 -7.34 9.92
N ARG A 117 -17.31 -7.09 11.13
CA ARG A 117 -18.74 -7.13 11.45
C ARG A 117 -19.53 -6.13 10.59
N LYS A 118 -19.09 -4.86 10.61
CA LYS A 118 -19.78 -3.79 9.87
C LYS A 118 -19.75 -4.02 8.37
N ARG A 119 -18.60 -4.45 7.83
CA ARG A 119 -18.50 -4.80 6.41
C ARG A 119 -19.47 -5.92 6.02
N LYS A 120 -19.57 -6.98 6.83
CA LYS A 120 -20.53 -8.07 6.59
C LYS A 120 -21.98 -7.58 6.63
N GLU A 121 -22.30 -6.68 7.56
CA GLU A 121 -23.61 -6.05 7.67
C GLU A 121 -23.98 -5.27 6.41
N VAL A 122 -23.06 -4.43 5.90
CA VAL A 122 -23.24 -3.67 4.65
C VAL A 122 -23.41 -4.60 3.46
N ILE A 123 -22.59 -5.64 3.34
CA ILE A 123 -22.72 -6.64 2.27
C ILE A 123 -24.08 -7.37 2.35
N ALA A 124 -24.53 -7.72 3.55
CA ALA A 124 -25.82 -8.38 3.74
C ALA A 124 -27.00 -7.46 3.41
N ALA A 125 -26.87 -6.17 3.66
CA ALA A 125 -27.88 -5.15 3.35
C ALA A 125 -27.86 -4.70 1.88
N TYR A 126 -26.91 -5.18 1.08
CA TYR A 126 -26.79 -4.79 -0.33
C TYR A 126 -27.98 -5.25 -1.17
N THR A 127 -28.70 -4.30 -1.74
CA THR A 127 -29.90 -4.53 -2.55
C THR A 127 -29.67 -4.39 -4.06
N GLY A 128 -28.42 -4.06 -4.46
CA GLY A 128 -28.02 -3.81 -5.85
C GLY A 128 -27.82 -2.33 -6.15
N ASN A 129 -26.81 -2.03 -6.94
CA ASN A 129 -26.53 -0.69 -7.47
C ASN A 129 -26.27 -0.80 -8.97
N ALA A 130 -27.30 -0.53 -9.76
CA ALA A 130 -27.26 -0.68 -11.23
C ALA A 130 -26.10 0.11 -11.87
N ALA A 131 -25.84 1.33 -11.41
CA ALA A 131 -24.78 2.18 -11.95
C ALA A 131 -23.37 1.64 -11.65
N CYS A 132 -23.17 1.05 -10.47
CA CYS A 132 -21.92 0.39 -10.13
C CYS A 132 -21.74 -0.91 -10.89
N GLU A 133 -22.79 -1.73 -10.96
CA GLU A 133 -22.77 -3.04 -11.62
C GLU A 133 -22.51 -2.91 -13.13
N GLU A 134 -23.06 -1.90 -13.78
CA GLU A 134 -22.79 -1.61 -15.19
C GLU A 134 -21.32 -1.28 -15.43
N LYS A 135 -20.75 -0.38 -14.63
CA LYS A 135 -19.31 -0.06 -14.66
C LYS A 135 -18.41 -1.24 -14.36
N ALA A 136 -18.84 -2.16 -13.50
CA ALA A 136 -18.10 -3.37 -13.20
C ALA A 136 -18.11 -4.34 -14.39
N ARG A 137 -19.25 -4.49 -15.08
CA ARG A 137 -19.38 -5.29 -16.32
C ARG A 137 -18.50 -4.74 -17.45
N GLU A 138 -18.49 -3.43 -17.66
CA GLU A 138 -17.62 -2.79 -18.64
C GLU A 138 -16.12 -3.07 -18.40
N LYS A 139 -15.73 -3.19 -17.12
CA LYS A 139 -14.36 -3.53 -16.71
C LYS A 139 -14.08 -5.03 -16.65
N GLY A 140 -15.02 -5.88 -17.07
CA GLY A 140 -14.87 -7.34 -17.03
C GLY A 140 -14.76 -7.93 -15.61
N LYS A 141 -15.29 -7.23 -14.60
CA LYS A 141 -15.31 -7.67 -13.21
C LYS A 141 -16.68 -8.24 -12.85
N ASP A 142 -16.72 -9.11 -11.81
CA ASP A 142 -17.98 -9.58 -11.24
C ASP A 142 -18.77 -8.38 -10.68
N PRO A 143 -19.97 -8.09 -11.20
CA PRO A 143 -20.72 -6.91 -10.84
C PRO A 143 -21.07 -6.88 -9.35
N ARG A 144 -21.55 -8.00 -8.80
CA ARG A 144 -21.96 -8.08 -7.41
C ARG A 144 -20.79 -7.93 -6.46
N LYS A 145 -19.74 -8.72 -6.63
CA LYS A 145 -18.54 -8.66 -5.78
C LYS A 145 -17.80 -7.31 -5.84
N SER A 146 -17.96 -6.59 -6.94
CA SER A 146 -17.33 -5.27 -7.09
C SER A 146 -18.09 -4.16 -6.41
N CYS A 147 -19.39 -4.34 -6.17
CA CYS A 147 -20.29 -3.28 -5.70
C CYS A 147 -20.91 -3.54 -4.31
N GLU A 148 -20.89 -4.79 -3.81
CA GLU A 148 -21.55 -5.17 -2.56
C GLU A 148 -21.01 -4.45 -1.31
N ASP A 149 -19.78 -3.98 -1.35
CA ASP A 149 -19.14 -3.22 -0.27
C ASP A 149 -18.88 -1.75 -0.63
N GLU A 150 -19.56 -1.25 -1.69
CA GLU A 150 -19.36 0.13 -2.16
C GLU A 150 -19.77 1.17 -1.12
N ASP A 151 -20.80 0.90 -0.34
CA ASP A 151 -21.30 1.81 0.69
C ASP A 151 -20.52 1.70 2.01
N PHE A 152 -19.63 0.71 2.13
CA PHE A 152 -18.77 0.60 3.30
C PHE A 152 -17.61 1.59 3.21
N ILE A 153 -17.55 2.54 4.14
CA ILE A 153 -16.51 3.57 4.21
C ILE A 153 -15.96 3.63 5.63
N VAL A 154 -14.65 3.58 5.77
CA VAL A 154 -13.98 3.80 7.05
C VAL A 154 -13.34 5.18 7.06
N VAL A 155 -13.70 6.01 8.04
CA VAL A 155 -13.11 7.34 8.24
C VAL A 155 -12.17 7.28 9.43
N ILE A 156 -10.90 7.53 9.19
CA ILE A 156 -9.84 7.48 10.21
C ILE A 156 -9.52 8.91 10.66
N LYS A 157 -9.63 9.17 11.95
CA LYS A 157 -9.39 10.49 12.55
C LYS A 157 -8.35 10.37 13.67
N PRO A 158 -7.05 10.56 13.37
CA PRO A 158 -6.03 10.57 14.40
C PRO A 158 -6.15 11.82 15.28
N THR A 159 -6.06 11.65 16.60
CA THR A 159 -5.91 12.78 17.53
C THR A 159 -4.45 13.26 17.56
N ALA A 160 -4.21 14.42 18.15
CA ALA A 160 -2.86 14.95 18.34
C ALA A 160 -1.97 14.05 19.24
N ASN A 161 -2.61 13.22 20.09
CA ASN A 161 -1.95 12.32 21.03
C ASN A 161 -1.71 10.91 20.42
N ALA A 162 -2.25 10.64 19.23
CA ALA A 162 -2.02 9.39 18.53
C ALA A 162 -0.58 9.28 18.03
N THR A 163 0.01 8.10 18.14
CA THR A 163 1.35 7.86 17.62
C THR A 163 1.30 7.55 16.12
N TYR A 164 2.39 7.85 15.41
CA TYR A 164 2.53 7.46 14.00
C TYR A 164 2.35 5.94 13.79
N LYS A 165 2.85 5.15 14.74
CA LYS A 165 2.65 3.70 14.73
C LYS A 165 1.16 3.33 14.69
N ASN A 166 0.33 3.96 15.51
CA ASN A 166 -1.11 3.71 15.54
C ASN A 166 -1.78 4.02 14.20
N THR A 167 -1.31 5.07 13.52
CA THR A 167 -1.80 5.42 12.18
C THR A 167 -1.41 4.37 11.15
N VAL A 168 -0.19 3.85 11.20
CA VAL A 168 0.24 2.79 10.28
C VAL A 168 -0.52 1.49 10.58
N ASP A 169 -0.63 1.12 11.85
CA ASP A 169 -1.33 -0.11 12.28
C ASP A 169 -2.80 -0.13 11.79
N ILE A 170 -3.52 1.01 11.86
CA ILE A 170 -4.91 1.06 11.37
C ILE A 170 -4.98 1.01 9.84
N LEU A 171 -4.03 1.60 9.13
CA LEU A 171 -3.97 1.52 7.67
C LEU A 171 -3.66 0.09 7.21
N ASP A 172 -2.80 -0.63 7.93
CA ASP A 172 -2.56 -2.05 7.69
C ASP A 172 -3.83 -2.87 7.91
N GLU A 173 -4.62 -2.55 8.94
CA GLU A 173 -5.91 -3.19 9.15
C GLU A 173 -6.89 -2.96 7.99
N MET A 174 -6.89 -1.78 7.36
CA MET A 174 -7.70 -1.54 6.16
C MET A 174 -7.30 -2.48 5.02
N THR A 175 -6.00 -2.66 4.82
CA THR A 175 -5.45 -3.53 3.78
C THR A 175 -5.72 -5.02 4.06
N ILE A 176 -5.49 -5.47 5.30
CA ILE A 176 -5.71 -6.86 5.73
C ILE A 176 -7.18 -7.26 5.57
N ASN A 177 -8.11 -6.35 5.94
CA ASN A 177 -9.54 -6.61 5.88
C ASN A 177 -10.16 -6.27 4.51
N ASN A 178 -9.34 -5.94 3.50
CA ASN A 178 -9.78 -5.55 2.16
C ASN A 178 -10.83 -4.42 2.17
N VAL A 179 -10.63 -3.41 3.01
CA VAL A 179 -11.48 -2.22 3.03
C VAL A 179 -11.10 -1.36 1.82
N ARG A 180 -12.00 -1.23 0.86
CA ARG A 180 -11.73 -0.53 -0.41
C ARG A 180 -11.80 0.97 -0.30
N ARG A 181 -12.62 1.47 0.61
CA ARG A 181 -12.86 2.90 0.78
C ARG A 181 -12.54 3.29 2.22
N PHE A 182 -11.48 4.02 2.38
CA PHE A 182 -11.14 4.65 3.65
C PHE A 182 -10.57 6.03 3.38
N ALA A 183 -10.73 6.92 4.34
CA ALA A 183 -10.21 8.26 4.28
C ALA A 183 -9.60 8.65 5.62
N MET A 184 -8.52 9.42 5.58
CA MET A 184 -7.95 10.05 6.76
C MET A 184 -8.39 11.51 6.78
N VAL A 185 -9.07 11.90 7.85
CA VAL A 185 -9.65 13.24 8.00
C VAL A 185 -9.24 13.81 9.35
N LYS A 186 -9.14 15.12 9.44
CA LYS A 186 -8.91 15.80 10.71
C LYS A 186 -10.09 15.58 11.67
N ILE A 187 -9.80 15.30 12.92
CA ILE A 187 -10.82 15.16 13.97
C ILE A 187 -11.58 16.48 14.17
N ALA A 188 -12.89 16.41 14.37
CA ALA A 188 -13.71 17.57 14.70
C ALA A 188 -13.58 17.93 16.19
N ASP A 189 -13.81 19.20 16.53
CA ASP A 189 -13.64 19.68 17.92
C ASP A 189 -14.54 18.93 18.90
N THR A 190 -15.79 18.65 18.52
CA THR A 190 -16.74 17.87 19.32
C THR A 190 -16.29 16.44 19.60
N GLU A 191 -15.71 15.78 18.60
CA GLU A 191 -15.16 14.43 18.73
C GLU A 191 -13.91 14.43 19.61
N LYS A 192 -13.07 15.45 19.47
CA LYS A 192 -11.87 15.63 20.27
C LYS A 192 -12.21 15.77 21.75
N GLU A 193 -13.20 16.58 22.09
CA GLU A 193 -13.68 16.74 23.47
C GLU A 193 -14.18 15.43 24.07
N LEU A 194 -14.89 14.60 23.29
CA LEU A 194 -15.34 13.28 23.74
C LEU A 194 -14.19 12.31 24.00
N VAL A 195 -13.18 12.30 23.13
CA VAL A 195 -12.00 11.48 23.33
C VAL A 195 -11.24 11.93 24.57
N GLU A 196 -10.99 13.23 24.73
CA GLU A 196 -10.29 13.80 25.90
C GLU A 196 -11.06 13.56 27.20
N ALA A 197 -12.37 13.66 27.21
CA ALA A 197 -13.22 13.36 28.35
C ALA A 197 -13.16 11.87 28.74
N THR A 198 -12.97 10.99 27.78
CA THR A 198 -12.84 9.54 28.03
C THR A 198 -11.43 9.17 28.47
N GLU A 199 -10.39 9.83 27.95
CA GLU A 199 -8.99 9.62 28.34
C GLU A 199 -8.65 10.23 29.72
N GLY A 200 -9.38 11.23 30.15
CA GLY A 200 -9.18 11.92 31.45
C GLY A 200 -9.81 11.22 32.66
N LYS A 201 -10.49 10.11 32.43
CA LYS A 201 -11.06 9.23 33.46
C LYS A 201 -10.14 8.03 33.70
#